data_7e20da31f84f4936fdef73ab3f4cbd9d
#
_entry.id   7e20da31f84f4936fdef73ab3f4cbd9d
#
_cell.length_a   1.000
_cell.length_b   1.000
_cell.length_c   1.000
_cell.angle_alpha   90.00
_cell.angle_beta   90.00
_cell.angle_gamma   90.00
#
_symmetry.space_group_name_H-M   'P 1'
#
loop_
_entity.id
_entity.type
_entity.pdbx_description
1 polymer ?
#
loop_
_entity_poly.entity_id
_entity_poly.type
_entity_poly.pdbx_seq_one_letter_code
_entity_poly.pdbx_strand_id
1 'polypeptide(L)'
;MEFLDEEGKLKRKADIFHKRTIRKAEPIERVDTASEALALSLAERAKIDLSFMTELTGKPEAEIIEELTGVIFQNPLTEKWETSDEYLSGDVRIKLEVAKQFAENHDRYQVNVQALEKVQPKELEASEIEIRLGATWVDAEYITEFMGELFQTPDYYLGSRIEVKYAPVNGQWNISGKSLDTYGNTRVTATYGTARANAYRLLEDALNLRDTKIYDTIQDADGEHRLLNKKETMLAQQKQDMIKEAFKEWIFRDIDRREALCKKYNEIFNSVRPRAVSYTHLRAHETSAH
;
A
#
# COMPACT_ATOMS: atom_id res chain seq x y z
N MET A 1 43.50 -12.16 -1.03
CA MET A 1 44.54 -11.54 -0.17
C MET A 1 45.90 -12.05 -0.62
N GLU A 2 46.81 -11.15 -0.82
CA GLU A 2 48.20 -11.45 -1.11
C GLU A 2 49.03 -11.04 0.10
N PHE A 3 50.00 -11.88 0.48
CA PHE A 3 50.93 -11.53 1.55
C PHE A 3 52.14 -10.88 0.90
N LEU A 4 52.41 -9.62 1.22
CA LEU A 4 53.53 -8.83 0.75
C LEU A 4 54.64 -8.86 1.81
N ASP A 5 55.90 -8.73 1.38
CA ASP A 5 57.05 -8.53 2.27
C ASP A 5 57.21 -7.04 2.64
N GLU A 6 58.20 -6.71 3.46
CA GLU A 6 58.47 -5.35 3.92
C GLU A 6 58.84 -4.39 2.78
N GLU A 7 59.23 -4.93 1.60
CA GLU A 7 59.53 -4.18 0.39
C GLU A 7 58.33 -4.08 -0.58
N GLY A 8 57.15 -4.60 -0.19
CA GLY A 8 55.92 -4.57 -1.01
C GLY A 8 55.89 -5.59 -2.15
N LYS A 9 56.81 -6.60 -2.15
CA LYS A 9 56.82 -7.69 -3.13
C LYS A 9 55.95 -8.84 -2.65
N LEU A 10 55.32 -9.57 -3.60
CA LEU A 10 54.48 -10.72 -3.33
C LEU A 10 55.29 -11.83 -2.65
N LYS A 11 55.08 -12.04 -1.36
CA LYS A 11 55.74 -13.10 -0.58
C LYS A 11 55.07 -14.47 -0.82
N ARG A 12 53.75 -14.50 -0.76
CA ARG A 12 52.95 -15.68 -1.16
C ARG A 12 51.52 -15.31 -1.42
N LYS A 13 50.83 -16.08 -2.25
CA LYS A 13 49.40 -15.98 -2.40
C LYS A 13 48.70 -16.62 -1.21
N ALA A 14 47.53 -16.10 -0.84
CA ALA A 14 46.71 -16.68 0.20
C ALA A 14 46.31 -18.13 -0.14
N ASP A 15 46.05 -18.94 0.87
CA ASP A 15 45.76 -20.36 0.72
C ASP A 15 44.56 -20.63 -0.20
N ILE A 16 43.64 -19.69 -0.34
CA ILE A 16 42.49 -19.75 -1.27
C ILE A 16 42.92 -19.97 -2.74
N PHE A 17 44.15 -19.58 -3.13
CA PHE A 17 44.67 -19.78 -4.49
C PHE A 17 45.36 -21.14 -4.69
N HIS A 18 45.65 -21.87 -3.61
CA HIS A 18 46.40 -23.13 -3.66
C HIS A 18 45.66 -24.30 -3.02
N LYS A 19 44.72 -24.01 -2.12
CA LYS A 19 43.97 -25.03 -1.39
C LYS A 19 42.50 -24.66 -1.37
N ARG A 20 41.66 -25.68 -1.39
CA ARG A 20 40.24 -25.48 -1.10
C ARG A 20 40.10 -25.09 0.37
N THR A 21 39.84 -23.79 0.64
CA THR A 21 39.72 -23.24 2.00
C THR A 21 38.31 -23.47 2.58
N ILE A 22 37.34 -23.74 1.71
CA ILE A 22 35.97 -24.10 2.11
C ILE A 22 35.91 -25.62 2.21
N ARG A 23 35.68 -26.14 3.40
CA ARG A 23 35.38 -27.57 3.57
C ARG A 23 34.05 -27.88 2.92
N LYS A 24 33.94 -29.02 2.25
CA LYS A 24 32.64 -29.54 1.81
C LYS A 24 31.85 -29.81 3.08
N ALA A 25 30.67 -29.18 3.23
CA ALA A 25 29.76 -29.49 4.32
C ALA A 25 29.44 -30.99 4.23
N GLU A 26 29.71 -31.73 5.27
CA GLU A 26 29.20 -33.10 5.38
C GLU A 26 27.68 -33.02 5.56
N PRO A 27 26.88 -33.80 4.83
CA PRO A 27 25.45 -33.80 5.03
C PRO A 27 25.12 -34.24 6.46
N ILE A 28 24.30 -33.47 7.14
CA ILE A 28 23.81 -33.83 8.47
C ILE A 28 22.75 -34.90 8.29
N GLU A 29 23.03 -36.12 8.73
CA GLU A 29 22.16 -37.28 8.52
C GLU A 29 21.07 -37.40 9.59
N ARG A 30 21.25 -36.75 10.76
CA ARG A 30 20.32 -36.84 11.90
C ARG A 30 20.35 -35.61 12.77
N VAL A 31 19.20 -35.24 13.32
CA VAL A 31 19.03 -34.15 14.28
C VAL A 31 18.04 -34.58 15.37
N ASP A 32 18.13 -33.93 16.55
CA ASP A 32 17.35 -34.31 17.71
C ASP A 32 16.03 -33.52 17.81
N THR A 33 15.98 -32.33 17.23
CA THR A 33 14.84 -31.41 17.39
C THR A 33 14.17 -31.07 16.07
N ALA A 34 12.85 -30.83 16.12
CA ALA A 34 12.08 -30.36 14.95
C ALA A 34 12.58 -29.00 14.45
N SER A 35 13.09 -28.13 15.32
CA SER A 35 13.61 -26.81 14.95
C SER A 35 14.92 -26.93 14.14
N GLU A 36 15.82 -27.86 14.48
CA GLU A 36 17.02 -28.12 13.70
C GLU A 36 16.67 -28.73 12.33
N ALA A 37 15.72 -29.68 12.31
CA ALA A 37 15.22 -30.25 11.06
C ALA A 37 14.58 -29.19 10.14
N LEU A 38 13.83 -28.24 10.72
CA LEU A 38 13.26 -27.11 9.99
C LEU A 38 14.37 -26.25 9.37
N ALA A 39 15.41 -25.90 10.15
CA ALA A 39 16.53 -25.09 9.67
C ALA A 39 17.26 -25.78 8.49
N LEU A 40 17.48 -27.10 8.58
CA LEU A 40 18.07 -27.87 7.49
C LEU A 40 17.15 -27.95 6.27
N SER A 41 15.84 -28.19 6.47
CA SER A 41 14.87 -28.21 5.40
C SER A 41 14.85 -26.89 4.61
N LEU A 42 14.88 -25.76 5.31
CA LEU A 42 14.96 -24.44 4.68
C LEU A 42 16.32 -24.19 3.98
N ALA A 43 17.42 -24.65 4.56
CA ALA A 43 18.75 -24.46 3.99
C ALA A 43 19.00 -25.32 2.74
N GLU A 44 18.55 -26.59 2.73
CA GLU A 44 18.83 -27.56 1.66
C GLU A 44 17.71 -27.64 0.60
N ARG A 45 16.45 -27.48 1.02
CA ARG A 45 15.28 -27.63 0.16
C ARG A 45 14.59 -26.31 -0.19
N ALA A 46 14.97 -25.21 0.48
CA ALA A 46 14.34 -23.89 0.36
C ALA A 46 12.80 -23.90 0.60
N LYS A 47 12.32 -24.88 1.35
CA LYS A 47 10.90 -25.08 1.71
C LYS A 47 10.80 -25.90 2.98
N ILE A 48 9.63 -25.89 3.60
CA ILE A 48 9.28 -26.82 4.70
C ILE A 48 8.90 -28.16 4.07
N ASP A 49 9.74 -29.16 4.24
CA ASP A 49 9.55 -30.51 3.71
C ASP A 49 9.43 -31.48 4.92
N LEU A 50 8.18 -31.77 5.31
CA LEU A 50 7.89 -32.61 6.50
C LEU A 50 8.46 -34.02 6.35
N SER A 51 8.41 -34.58 5.15
CA SER A 51 8.96 -35.94 4.89
C SER A 51 10.48 -35.95 5.13
N PHE A 52 11.20 -34.95 4.65
CA PHE A 52 12.62 -34.80 4.91
C PHE A 52 12.93 -34.59 6.38
N MET A 53 12.10 -33.79 7.09
CA MET A 53 12.25 -33.56 8.52
C MET A 53 11.98 -34.83 9.33
N THR A 54 11.04 -35.69 8.89
CA THR A 54 10.79 -37.02 9.46
C THR A 54 11.98 -37.95 9.30
N GLU A 55 12.64 -37.94 8.14
CA GLU A 55 13.88 -38.72 7.90
C GLU A 55 15.02 -38.28 8.82
N LEU A 56 15.17 -36.96 9.03
CA LEU A 56 16.24 -36.39 9.87
C LEU A 56 16.01 -36.66 11.37
N THR A 57 14.76 -36.53 11.85
CA THR A 57 14.45 -36.62 13.29
C THR A 57 14.07 -38.05 13.73
N GLY A 58 13.54 -38.86 12.81
CA GLY A 58 12.90 -40.13 13.11
C GLY A 58 11.54 -39.99 13.78
N LYS A 59 10.98 -38.76 13.88
CA LYS A 59 9.67 -38.46 14.46
C LYS A 59 8.58 -38.46 13.38
N PRO A 60 7.35 -38.87 13.72
CA PRO A 60 6.22 -38.76 12.78
C PRO A 60 5.87 -37.28 12.49
N GLU A 61 5.34 -37.00 11.30
CA GLU A 61 4.97 -35.63 10.89
C GLU A 61 4.07 -34.91 11.89
N ALA A 62 3.11 -35.64 12.50
CA ALA A 62 2.19 -35.06 13.50
C ALA A 62 2.93 -34.50 14.73
N GLU A 63 3.97 -35.18 15.22
CA GLU A 63 4.78 -34.73 16.36
C GLU A 63 5.63 -33.51 15.97
N ILE A 64 6.20 -33.51 14.75
CA ILE A 64 6.95 -32.38 14.22
C ILE A 64 6.07 -31.13 14.11
N ILE A 65 4.84 -31.27 13.59
CA ILE A 65 3.87 -30.17 13.48
C ILE A 65 3.49 -29.65 14.87
N GLU A 66 3.28 -30.51 15.84
CA GLU A 66 2.95 -30.13 17.22
C GLU A 66 4.10 -29.36 17.87
N GLU A 67 5.35 -29.85 17.76
CA GLU A 67 6.55 -29.17 18.27
C GLU A 67 6.78 -27.80 17.61
N LEU A 68 6.40 -27.64 16.35
CA LEU A 68 6.56 -26.40 15.58
C LEU A 68 5.29 -25.52 15.55
N THR A 69 4.31 -25.81 16.40
CA THR A 69 3.09 -24.99 16.49
C THR A 69 3.45 -23.52 16.79
N GLY A 70 2.97 -22.61 15.92
CA GLY A 70 3.28 -21.17 15.99
C GLY A 70 4.61 -20.75 15.33
N VAL A 71 5.45 -21.72 14.91
CA VAL A 71 6.67 -21.50 14.12
C VAL A 71 6.39 -21.71 12.63
N ILE A 72 5.59 -22.73 12.32
CA ILE A 72 5.11 -23.00 10.97
C ILE A 72 3.58 -22.96 10.93
N PHE A 73 3.03 -22.59 9.77
CA PHE A 73 1.59 -22.50 9.53
C PHE A 73 1.25 -23.16 8.21
N GLN A 74 0.17 -23.93 8.18
CA GLN A 74 -0.36 -24.42 6.93
C GLN A 74 -1.27 -23.37 6.30
N ASN A 75 -0.92 -22.89 5.11
CA ASN A 75 -1.74 -21.93 4.37
C ASN A 75 -3.03 -22.60 3.89
N PRO A 76 -4.23 -22.11 4.29
CA PRO A 76 -5.48 -22.78 3.96
C PRO A 76 -5.78 -22.84 2.45
N LEU A 77 -5.29 -21.87 1.65
CA LEU A 77 -5.56 -21.80 0.23
C LEU A 77 -4.63 -22.67 -0.61
N THR A 78 -3.36 -22.76 -0.21
CA THR A 78 -2.34 -23.48 -0.99
C THR A 78 -1.99 -24.84 -0.39
N GLU A 79 -2.46 -25.11 0.83
CA GLU A 79 -2.13 -26.27 1.66
C GLU A 79 -0.63 -26.42 1.97
N LYS A 80 0.20 -25.47 1.54
CA LYS A 80 1.64 -25.48 1.80
C LYS A 80 1.94 -25.01 3.22
N TRP A 81 3.02 -25.55 3.77
CA TRP A 81 3.59 -25.09 5.02
C TRP A 81 4.48 -23.87 4.76
N GLU A 82 4.27 -22.84 5.55
CA GLU A 82 5.01 -21.56 5.50
C GLU A 82 5.58 -21.26 6.89
N THR A 83 6.74 -20.61 6.95
CA THR A 83 7.29 -20.14 8.22
C THR A 83 6.43 -18.99 8.79
N SER A 84 6.55 -18.72 10.09
CA SER A 84 5.86 -17.59 10.73
C SER A 84 6.17 -16.26 10.04
N ASP A 85 7.43 -16.01 9.65
CA ASP A 85 7.85 -14.79 8.96
C ASP A 85 7.20 -14.65 7.57
N GLU A 86 6.92 -15.76 6.91
CA GLU A 86 6.29 -15.79 5.60
C GLU A 86 4.76 -15.73 5.71
N TYR A 87 4.17 -16.57 6.56
CA TYR A 87 2.72 -16.62 6.71
C TYR A 87 2.14 -15.34 7.34
N LEU A 88 2.79 -14.81 8.39
CA LEU A 88 2.35 -13.61 9.12
C LEU A 88 2.85 -12.30 8.49
N SER A 89 3.12 -12.28 7.20
CA SER A 89 3.50 -11.11 6.39
C SER A 89 2.63 -10.99 5.13
N GLY A 90 2.78 -9.91 4.39
CA GLY A 90 1.90 -9.60 3.26
C GLY A 90 0.55 -9.09 3.73
N ASP A 91 -0.52 -9.35 2.98
CA ASP A 91 -1.87 -8.93 3.36
C ASP A 91 -2.43 -9.81 4.48
N VAL A 92 -2.15 -9.40 5.71
CA VAL A 92 -2.56 -10.14 6.92
C VAL A 92 -4.05 -10.00 7.23
N ARG A 93 -4.73 -8.98 6.69
CA ARG A 93 -6.18 -8.84 6.85
C ARG A 93 -6.92 -9.89 6.03
N ILE A 94 -6.62 -10.01 4.75
CA ILE A 94 -7.20 -11.05 3.88
C ILE A 94 -6.85 -12.44 4.42
N LYS A 95 -5.61 -12.67 4.84
CA LYS A 95 -5.20 -13.95 5.44
C LYS A 95 -6.01 -14.29 6.67
N LEU A 96 -6.33 -13.30 7.53
CA LEU A 96 -7.16 -13.52 8.70
C LEU A 96 -8.59 -13.92 8.34
N GLU A 97 -9.22 -13.22 7.39
CA GLU A 97 -10.56 -13.57 6.92
C GLU A 97 -10.62 -14.99 6.35
N VAL A 98 -9.65 -15.36 5.52
CA VAL A 98 -9.51 -16.72 4.99
C VAL A 98 -9.32 -17.73 6.11
N ALA A 99 -8.41 -17.45 7.06
CA ALA A 99 -8.16 -18.37 8.17
C ALA A 99 -9.42 -18.59 9.03
N LYS A 100 -10.21 -17.54 9.28
CA LYS A 100 -11.49 -17.65 10.02
C LYS A 100 -12.49 -18.54 9.29
N GLN A 101 -12.67 -18.35 7.96
CA GLN A 101 -13.58 -19.19 7.17
C GLN A 101 -13.19 -20.67 7.21
N PHE A 102 -11.89 -20.97 7.12
CA PHE A 102 -11.44 -22.36 7.20
C PHE A 102 -11.50 -22.94 8.60
N ALA A 103 -11.30 -22.12 9.64
CA ALA A 103 -11.37 -22.53 11.03
C ALA A 103 -12.79 -22.91 11.49
N GLU A 104 -13.85 -22.43 10.81
CA GLU A 104 -15.23 -22.84 11.07
C GLU A 104 -15.46 -24.34 10.88
N ASN A 105 -14.72 -24.95 9.95
CA ASN A 105 -14.86 -26.35 9.60
C ASN A 105 -13.67 -27.22 9.99
N HIS A 106 -12.54 -26.61 10.37
CA HIS A 106 -11.28 -27.31 10.66
C HIS A 106 -10.53 -26.66 11.82
N ASP A 107 -10.59 -27.25 12.99
CA ASP A 107 -9.96 -26.73 14.23
C ASP A 107 -8.46 -26.49 14.09
N ARG A 108 -7.77 -27.21 13.21
CA ARG A 108 -6.33 -27.04 12.96
C ARG A 108 -5.95 -25.61 12.54
N TYR A 109 -6.88 -24.84 11.95
CA TYR A 109 -6.61 -23.45 11.55
C TYR A 109 -6.88 -22.42 12.65
N GLN A 110 -7.33 -22.82 13.84
CA GLN A 110 -7.48 -21.89 14.96
C GLN A 110 -6.15 -21.26 15.38
N VAL A 111 -5.04 -21.99 15.28
CA VAL A 111 -3.70 -21.43 15.53
C VAL A 111 -3.34 -20.32 14.53
N ASN A 112 -3.76 -20.46 13.28
CA ASN A 112 -3.57 -19.44 12.23
C ASN A 112 -4.34 -18.17 12.58
N VAL A 113 -5.61 -18.29 12.98
CA VAL A 113 -6.45 -17.17 13.39
C VAL A 113 -5.81 -16.43 14.56
N GLN A 114 -5.46 -17.13 15.63
CA GLN A 114 -4.85 -16.52 16.82
C GLN A 114 -3.52 -15.81 16.51
N ALA A 115 -2.72 -16.37 15.62
CA ALA A 115 -1.45 -15.77 15.23
C ALA A 115 -1.66 -14.51 14.34
N LEU A 116 -2.60 -14.58 13.38
CA LEU A 116 -2.92 -13.47 12.50
C LEU A 116 -3.59 -12.31 13.24
N GLU A 117 -4.43 -12.58 14.26
CA GLU A 117 -5.03 -11.53 15.09
C GLU A 117 -3.97 -10.69 15.83
N LYS A 118 -2.91 -11.34 16.32
CA LYS A 118 -1.82 -10.66 17.04
C LYS A 118 -0.96 -9.74 16.18
N VAL A 119 -0.96 -9.95 14.87
CA VAL A 119 -0.09 -9.23 13.95
C VAL A 119 -0.85 -8.26 13.04
N GLN A 120 -2.14 -8.04 13.28
CA GLN A 120 -2.92 -7.05 12.55
C GLN A 120 -2.29 -5.66 12.73
N PRO A 121 -2.18 -4.87 11.65
CA PRO A 121 -1.78 -3.47 11.75
C PRO A 121 -2.75 -2.70 12.64
N LYS A 122 -2.21 -1.78 13.46
CA LYS A 122 -3.05 -0.85 14.22
C LYS A 122 -3.88 -0.03 13.23
N GLU A 123 -5.17 0.11 13.49
CA GLU A 123 -6.03 0.95 12.66
C GLU A 123 -5.63 2.41 12.78
N LEU A 124 -5.53 3.06 11.63
CA LEU A 124 -5.26 4.49 11.54
C LEU A 124 -6.57 5.25 11.76
N GLU A 125 -6.48 6.29 12.57
CA GLU A 125 -7.57 7.21 12.85
C GLU A 125 -7.61 8.35 11.82
N ALA A 126 -8.71 9.10 11.76
CA ALA A 126 -8.89 10.22 10.83
C ALA A 126 -7.77 11.27 10.91
N SER A 127 -7.20 11.47 12.11
CA SER A 127 -6.07 12.39 12.34
C SER A 127 -4.75 11.92 11.72
N GLU A 128 -4.63 10.61 11.43
CA GLU A 128 -3.45 9.96 10.85
C GLU A 128 -3.59 9.76 9.34
N ILE A 129 -4.80 9.99 8.79
CA ILE A 129 -5.13 9.79 7.37
C ILE A 129 -5.22 11.13 6.66
N GLU A 130 -4.33 11.38 5.70
CA GLU A 130 -4.43 12.55 4.82
C GLU A 130 -5.26 12.22 3.58
N ILE A 131 -6.41 12.88 3.42
CA ILE A 131 -7.24 12.76 2.22
C ILE A 131 -7.09 14.03 1.39
N ARG A 132 -6.64 13.87 0.16
CA ARG A 132 -6.57 14.96 -0.83
C ARG A 132 -7.73 14.89 -1.80
N LEU A 133 -8.20 16.04 -2.23
CA LEU A 133 -9.17 16.14 -3.30
C LEU A 133 -8.59 15.49 -4.58
N GLY A 134 -9.35 14.58 -5.19
CA GLY A 134 -8.90 13.76 -6.32
C GLY A 134 -8.36 12.38 -5.94
N ALA A 135 -8.34 12.02 -4.66
CA ALA A 135 -8.00 10.67 -4.24
C ALA A 135 -8.99 9.65 -4.85
N THR A 136 -8.48 8.72 -5.64
CA THR A 136 -9.31 7.81 -6.47
C THR A 136 -10.04 6.72 -5.67
N TRP A 137 -9.66 6.53 -4.41
CA TRP A 137 -10.32 5.61 -3.50
C TRP A 137 -11.54 6.23 -2.77
N VAL A 138 -11.70 7.57 -2.85
CA VAL A 138 -12.87 8.30 -2.36
C VAL A 138 -13.97 8.22 -3.40
N ASP A 139 -15.16 7.75 -3.00
CA ASP A 139 -16.26 7.56 -3.93
C ASP A 139 -16.81 8.89 -4.47
N ALA A 140 -17.27 8.89 -5.73
CA ALA A 140 -17.78 10.08 -6.41
C ALA A 140 -19.00 10.69 -5.70
N GLU A 141 -19.74 9.88 -4.92
CA GLU A 141 -20.86 10.32 -4.10
C GLU A 141 -20.44 11.35 -3.04
N TYR A 142 -19.32 11.11 -2.36
CA TYR A 142 -18.79 12.10 -1.39
C TYR A 142 -18.36 13.40 -2.07
N ILE A 143 -17.82 13.33 -3.27
CA ILE A 143 -17.46 14.54 -4.03
C ILE A 143 -18.74 15.28 -4.47
N THR A 144 -19.78 14.55 -4.85
CA THR A 144 -21.10 15.14 -5.22
C THR A 144 -21.74 15.81 -4.01
N GLU A 145 -21.73 15.18 -2.84
CA GLU A 145 -22.23 15.73 -1.59
C GLU A 145 -21.45 17.00 -1.18
N PHE A 146 -20.11 16.93 -1.20
CA PHE A 146 -19.25 18.07 -0.94
C PHE A 146 -19.56 19.25 -1.86
N MET A 147 -19.67 18.99 -3.16
CA MET A 147 -20.00 19.98 -4.18
C MET A 147 -21.36 20.62 -3.91
N GLY A 148 -22.35 19.80 -3.56
CA GLY A 148 -23.70 20.27 -3.21
C GLY A 148 -23.70 21.21 -2.01
N GLU A 149 -23.05 20.81 -0.92
CA GLU A 149 -22.96 21.64 0.29
C GLU A 149 -22.13 22.92 0.06
N LEU A 150 -20.94 22.79 -0.53
CA LEU A 150 -20.03 23.93 -0.68
C LEU A 150 -20.59 24.99 -1.61
N PHE A 151 -21.13 24.59 -2.76
CA PHE A 151 -21.62 25.49 -3.79
C PHE A 151 -23.11 25.85 -3.61
N GLN A 152 -23.81 25.17 -2.69
CA GLN A 152 -25.25 25.26 -2.53
C GLN A 152 -25.97 24.95 -3.85
N THR A 153 -25.50 23.90 -4.52
CA THR A 153 -26.11 23.42 -5.76
C THR A 153 -27.49 22.86 -5.46
N PRO A 154 -28.54 23.27 -6.16
CA PRO A 154 -29.87 22.75 -5.93
C PRO A 154 -29.98 21.24 -6.15
N ASP A 155 -30.69 20.52 -5.27
CA ASP A 155 -30.81 19.06 -5.29
C ASP A 155 -31.32 18.51 -6.62
N TYR A 156 -32.21 19.27 -7.31
CA TYR A 156 -32.73 18.86 -8.62
C TYR A 156 -31.69 18.88 -9.75
N TYR A 157 -30.51 19.45 -9.51
CA TYR A 157 -29.35 19.35 -10.42
C TYR A 157 -28.40 18.23 -10.04
N LEU A 158 -28.25 17.94 -8.74
CA LEU A 158 -27.31 16.96 -8.25
C LEU A 158 -27.67 15.53 -8.68
N GLY A 159 -26.68 14.79 -9.16
CA GLY A 159 -26.82 13.39 -9.57
C GLY A 159 -27.65 13.14 -10.83
N SER A 160 -28.30 14.20 -11.40
CA SER A 160 -29.10 14.07 -12.60
C SER A 160 -28.58 14.91 -13.78
N ARG A 161 -28.22 16.15 -13.53
CA ARG A 161 -27.76 17.11 -14.55
C ARG A 161 -26.32 17.57 -14.30
N ILE A 162 -25.95 17.72 -13.01
CA ILE A 162 -24.58 17.99 -12.58
C ILE A 162 -24.12 16.72 -11.89
N GLU A 163 -23.28 15.93 -12.57
CA GLU A 163 -22.80 14.64 -12.09
C GLU A 163 -21.29 14.65 -12.00
N VAL A 164 -20.77 14.06 -10.93
CA VAL A 164 -19.34 13.78 -10.76
C VAL A 164 -19.11 12.30 -11.09
N LYS A 165 -18.18 12.04 -12.02
CA LYS A 165 -17.80 10.67 -12.41
C LYS A 165 -16.30 10.52 -12.45
N TYR A 166 -15.83 9.40 -11.93
CA TYR A 166 -14.45 8.96 -12.13
C TYR A 166 -14.40 7.90 -13.22
N ALA A 167 -13.50 8.07 -14.18
CA ALA A 167 -13.28 7.13 -15.27
C ALA A 167 -11.98 6.37 -15.03
N PRO A 168 -12.01 5.10 -14.53
CA PRO A 168 -10.81 4.33 -14.20
C PRO A 168 -9.88 4.08 -15.40
N VAL A 169 -10.46 4.01 -16.62
CA VAL A 169 -9.71 3.72 -17.84
C VAL A 169 -8.65 4.77 -18.16
N ASN A 170 -8.96 6.05 -17.91
CA ASN A 170 -8.04 7.16 -18.16
C ASN A 170 -7.59 7.89 -16.88
N GLY A 171 -8.06 7.44 -15.72
CA GLY A 171 -7.71 8.01 -14.43
C GLY A 171 -8.25 9.44 -14.25
N GLN A 172 -9.36 9.81 -14.88
CA GLN A 172 -9.86 11.18 -14.89
C GLN A 172 -11.22 11.32 -14.20
N TRP A 173 -11.33 12.41 -13.47
CA TRP A 173 -12.61 12.91 -12.96
C TRP A 173 -13.25 13.82 -13.97
N ASN A 174 -14.56 13.73 -14.09
CA ASN A 174 -15.35 14.60 -14.94
C ASN A 174 -16.58 15.10 -14.19
N ILE A 175 -16.86 16.39 -14.31
CA ILE A 175 -18.08 17.00 -13.82
C ILE A 175 -18.90 17.43 -15.04
N SER A 176 -20.09 16.84 -15.24
CA SER A 176 -21.01 17.23 -16.28
C SER A 176 -21.84 18.44 -15.87
N GLY A 177 -22.48 19.12 -16.80
CA GLY A 177 -23.45 20.18 -16.52
C GLY A 177 -22.90 21.44 -15.84
N LYS A 178 -21.59 21.69 -15.91
CA LYS A 178 -20.88 22.79 -15.22
C LYS A 178 -21.44 24.20 -15.43
N SER A 179 -22.23 24.44 -16.46
CA SER A 179 -22.82 25.74 -16.78
C SER A 179 -24.25 25.91 -16.29
N LEU A 180 -24.88 24.85 -15.79
CA LEU A 180 -26.33 24.87 -15.49
C LEU A 180 -26.67 25.71 -14.26
N ASP A 181 -25.79 25.78 -13.27
CA ASP A 181 -26.00 26.49 -12.00
C ASP A 181 -25.16 27.75 -11.87
N THR A 182 -24.88 28.44 -12.99
CA THR A 182 -24.10 29.68 -13.00
C THR A 182 -24.97 30.93 -12.87
N TYR A 183 -26.23 30.83 -13.25
CA TYR A 183 -27.17 31.97 -13.18
C TYR A 183 -27.70 32.14 -11.76
N GLY A 184 -27.36 33.27 -11.11
CA GLY A 184 -27.83 33.58 -9.75
C GLY A 184 -27.05 32.92 -8.63
N ASN A 185 -26.22 31.91 -8.89
CA ASN A 185 -25.39 31.29 -7.87
C ASN A 185 -24.04 32.01 -7.72
N THR A 186 -23.98 32.94 -6.78
CA THR A 186 -22.75 33.70 -6.49
C THR A 186 -21.63 32.84 -5.89
N ARG A 187 -21.96 31.71 -5.25
CA ARG A 187 -20.93 30.79 -4.76
C ARG A 187 -20.16 30.18 -5.89
N VAL A 188 -20.84 29.79 -6.96
CA VAL A 188 -20.24 29.18 -8.15
C VAL A 188 -19.47 30.20 -9.00
N THR A 189 -19.95 31.46 -9.08
CA THR A 189 -19.40 32.45 -10.03
C THR A 189 -18.41 33.44 -9.40
N ALA A 190 -18.47 33.64 -8.08
CA ALA A 190 -17.65 34.65 -7.39
C ALA A 190 -16.94 34.11 -6.15
N THR A 191 -17.64 33.41 -5.23
CA THR A 191 -17.02 32.97 -3.97
C THR A 191 -15.95 31.91 -4.22
N TYR A 192 -16.30 30.83 -4.92
CA TYR A 192 -15.42 29.70 -5.27
C TYR A 192 -15.08 29.66 -6.75
N GLY A 193 -15.56 30.59 -7.55
CA GLY A 193 -15.27 30.74 -8.96
C GLY A 193 -14.76 32.14 -9.29
N THR A 194 -14.50 32.35 -10.60
CA THR A 194 -14.15 33.64 -11.20
C THR A 194 -15.04 33.87 -12.43
N ALA A 195 -14.99 35.07 -12.99
CA ALA A 195 -15.69 35.38 -14.24
C ALA A 195 -15.23 34.50 -15.42
N ARG A 196 -14.03 33.95 -15.38
CA ARG A 196 -13.43 33.15 -16.45
C ARG A 196 -13.46 31.65 -16.21
N ALA A 197 -13.60 31.23 -14.94
CA ALA A 197 -13.70 29.81 -14.55
C ALA A 197 -14.65 29.69 -13.35
N ASN A 198 -15.75 29.02 -13.53
CA ASN A 198 -16.69 28.77 -12.44
C ASN A 198 -16.18 27.70 -11.47
N ALA A 199 -16.78 27.57 -10.29
CA ALA A 199 -16.35 26.67 -9.25
C ALA A 199 -16.35 25.19 -9.67
N TYR A 200 -17.28 24.74 -10.50
CA TYR A 200 -17.31 23.36 -11.01
C TYR A 200 -16.10 23.02 -11.88
N ARG A 201 -15.64 23.97 -12.71
CA ARG A 201 -14.43 23.81 -13.49
C ARG A 201 -13.19 23.75 -12.59
N LEU A 202 -13.11 24.64 -11.60
CA LEU A 202 -11.99 24.66 -10.65
C LEU A 202 -11.93 23.40 -9.81
N LEU A 203 -13.09 22.86 -9.40
CA LEU A 203 -13.20 21.59 -8.70
C LEU A 203 -12.75 20.42 -9.59
N GLU A 204 -13.19 20.37 -10.85
CA GLU A 204 -12.77 19.31 -11.79
C GLU A 204 -11.24 19.36 -12.06
N ASP A 205 -10.67 20.56 -12.23
CA ASP A 205 -9.23 20.71 -12.37
C ASP A 205 -8.49 20.25 -11.11
N ALA A 206 -9.01 20.58 -9.92
CA ALA A 206 -8.45 20.12 -8.64
C ALA A 206 -8.53 18.60 -8.45
N LEU A 207 -9.66 17.98 -8.79
CA LEU A 207 -9.85 16.53 -8.77
C LEU A 207 -8.85 15.80 -9.68
N ASN A 208 -8.50 16.42 -10.81
CA ASN A 208 -7.52 15.90 -11.75
C ASN A 208 -6.08 16.36 -11.46
N LEU A 209 -5.82 16.94 -10.30
CA LEU A 209 -4.51 17.44 -9.86
C LEU A 209 -3.89 18.45 -10.86
N ARG A 210 -4.74 19.24 -11.51
CA ARG A 210 -4.34 20.26 -12.47
C ARG A 210 -4.51 21.65 -11.89
N ASP A 211 -3.52 22.51 -12.07
CA ASP A 211 -3.63 23.92 -11.78
C ASP A 211 -4.38 24.61 -12.91
N THR A 212 -5.45 25.29 -12.59
CA THR A 212 -6.24 26.01 -13.59
C THR A 212 -5.41 27.14 -14.21
N LYS A 213 -5.42 27.20 -15.55
CA LYS A 213 -4.77 28.25 -16.34
C LYS A 213 -5.80 28.97 -17.20
N ILE A 214 -5.74 30.31 -17.19
CA ILE A 214 -6.63 31.19 -17.95
C ILE A 214 -5.82 31.84 -19.07
N TYR A 215 -6.35 31.74 -20.29
CA TYR A 215 -5.70 32.28 -21.48
C TYR A 215 -6.60 33.36 -22.13
N ASP A 216 -5.99 34.42 -22.59
CA ASP A 216 -6.62 35.39 -23.47
C ASP A 216 -6.30 35.00 -24.92
N THR A 217 -7.28 35.17 -25.80
CA THR A 217 -7.11 35.03 -27.23
C THR A 217 -6.73 36.39 -27.81
N ILE A 218 -5.58 36.47 -28.43
CA ILE A 218 -5.08 37.67 -29.10
C ILE A 218 -5.02 37.36 -30.60
N GLN A 219 -5.57 38.28 -31.42
CA GLN A 219 -5.50 38.19 -32.85
C GLN A 219 -4.49 39.24 -33.38
N ASP A 220 -3.46 38.77 -34.03
CA ASP A 220 -2.43 39.59 -34.65
C ASP A 220 -2.27 39.27 -36.14
N ALA A 221 -1.25 39.86 -36.80
CA ALA A 221 -1.01 39.68 -38.23
C ALA A 221 -0.67 38.21 -38.63
N ASP A 222 -0.18 37.41 -37.65
CA ASP A 222 0.22 36.00 -37.87
C ASP A 222 -0.89 35.02 -37.51
N GLY A 223 -2.04 35.51 -37.01
CA GLY A 223 -3.21 34.69 -36.66
C GLY A 223 -3.69 34.82 -35.24
N GLU A 224 -4.44 33.80 -34.78
CA GLU A 224 -5.00 33.73 -33.42
C GLU A 224 -4.03 33.02 -32.48
N HIS A 225 -3.57 33.73 -31.42
CA HIS A 225 -2.65 33.21 -30.41
C HIS A 225 -3.28 33.21 -29.01
N ARG A 226 -2.94 32.22 -28.24
CA ARG A 226 -3.39 32.11 -26.80
C ARG A 226 -2.27 32.60 -25.91
N LEU A 227 -2.50 33.70 -25.18
CA LEU A 227 -1.57 34.26 -24.19
C LEU A 227 -2.08 33.94 -22.76
N LEU A 228 -1.17 33.46 -21.91
CA LEU A 228 -1.51 33.19 -20.49
C LEU A 228 -1.81 34.52 -19.77
N ASN A 229 -3.03 34.65 -19.26
CA ASN A 229 -3.42 35.75 -18.39
C ASN A 229 -2.98 35.41 -16.95
N LYS A 230 -1.83 35.93 -16.53
CA LYS A 230 -1.23 35.66 -15.23
C LYS A 230 -2.14 36.09 -14.05
N LYS A 231 -2.82 37.24 -14.17
CA LYS A 231 -3.69 37.78 -13.12
C LYS A 231 -4.92 36.90 -12.90
N GLU A 232 -5.61 36.57 -13.98
CA GLU A 232 -6.79 35.70 -13.92
C GLU A 232 -6.43 34.27 -13.53
N THR A 233 -5.28 33.77 -13.97
CA THR A 233 -4.75 32.46 -13.55
C THR A 233 -4.49 32.42 -12.05
N MET A 234 -3.82 33.44 -11.48
CA MET A 234 -3.54 33.51 -10.06
C MET A 234 -4.84 33.57 -9.23
N LEU A 235 -5.82 34.36 -9.67
CA LEU A 235 -7.13 34.43 -9.02
C LEU A 235 -7.85 33.08 -9.06
N ALA A 236 -7.84 32.38 -10.21
CA ALA A 236 -8.45 31.05 -10.34
C ALA A 236 -7.79 30.02 -9.42
N GLN A 237 -6.44 30.01 -9.35
CA GLN A 237 -5.68 29.13 -8.46
C GLN A 237 -5.97 29.41 -6.97
N GLN A 238 -6.08 30.67 -6.57
CA GLN A 238 -6.51 31.03 -5.24
C GLN A 238 -7.88 30.45 -4.88
N LYS A 239 -8.86 30.53 -5.80
CA LYS A 239 -10.19 29.93 -5.60
C LYS A 239 -10.13 28.40 -5.57
N GLN A 240 -9.29 27.80 -6.41
CA GLN A 240 -9.05 26.37 -6.41
C GLN A 240 -8.47 25.90 -5.06
N ASP A 241 -7.53 26.63 -4.47
CA ASP A 241 -6.96 26.30 -3.16
C ASP A 241 -7.99 26.47 -2.03
N MET A 242 -8.87 27.48 -2.11
CA MET A 242 -10.00 27.58 -1.18
C MET A 242 -10.92 26.35 -1.22
N ILE A 243 -11.18 25.78 -2.41
CA ILE A 243 -11.97 24.57 -2.57
C ILE A 243 -11.24 23.38 -1.94
N LYS A 244 -9.92 23.23 -2.17
CA LYS A 244 -9.11 22.15 -1.59
C LYS A 244 -9.09 22.19 -0.05
N GLU A 245 -8.92 23.38 0.53
CA GLU A 245 -8.95 23.53 2.00
C GLU A 245 -10.36 23.26 2.58
N ALA A 246 -11.40 23.75 1.93
CA ALA A 246 -12.79 23.45 2.34
C ALA A 246 -13.06 21.94 2.32
N PHE A 247 -12.51 21.20 1.34
CA PHE A 247 -12.65 19.74 1.28
C PHE A 247 -11.96 19.03 2.45
N LYS A 248 -10.75 19.45 2.82
CA LYS A 248 -10.03 18.86 3.96
C LYS A 248 -10.79 19.01 5.27
N GLU A 249 -11.42 20.18 5.48
CA GLU A 249 -12.23 20.43 6.66
C GLU A 249 -13.55 19.65 6.63
N TRP A 250 -14.14 19.50 5.45
CA TRP A 250 -15.44 18.87 5.26
C TRP A 250 -15.39 17.34 5.37
N ILE A 251 -14.36 16.70 4.81
CA ILE A 251 -14.36 15.25 4.56
C ILE A 251 -14.49 14.41 5.83
N PHE A 252 -13.92 14.85 6.95
CA PHE A 252 -13.99 14.17 8.25
C PHE A 252 -14.92 14.84 9.27
N ARG A 253 -15.70 15.85 8.88
CA ARG A 253 -16.58 16.56 9.78
C ARG A 253 -17.76 15.69 10.24
N ASP A 254 -18.36 14.97 9.34
CA ASP A 254 -19.42 14.02 9.61
C ASP A 254 -18.87 12.71 10.20
N ILE A 255 -19.56 12.16 11.23
CA ILE A 255 -19.09 10.98 11.97
C ILE A 255 -19.18 9.73 11.11
N ASP A 256 -20.34 9.50 10.47
CA ASP A 256 -20.58 8.26 9.72
C ASP A 256 -19.65 8.19 8.48
N ARG A 257 -19.50 9.32 7.79
CA ARG A 257 -18.57 9.45 6.66
C ARG A 257 -17.13 9.24 7.09
N ARG A 258 -16.73 9.83 8.23
CA ARG A 258 -15.37 9.66 8.79
C ARG A 258 -15.08 8.19 9.10
N GLU A 259 -15.99 7.49 9.78
CA GLU A 259 -15.84 6.07 10.13
C GLU A 259 -15.76 5.21 8.87
N ALA A 260 -16.64 5.42 7.89
CA ALA A 260 -16.64 4.70 6.63
C ALA A 260 -15.33 4.89 5.84
N LEU A 261 -14.81 6.13 5.77
CA LEU A 261 -13.58 6.44 5.07
C LEU A 261 -12.35 5.90 5.81
N CYS A 262 -12.30 5.99 7.14
CA CYS A 262 -11.21 5.40 7.93
C CYS A 262 -11.17 3.88 7.74
N LYS A 263 -12.31 3.20 7.81
CA LYS A 263 -12.41 1.76 7.57
C LYS A 263 -11.91 1.41 6.17
N LYS A 264 -12.44 2.07 5.14
CA LYS A 264 -12.04 1.84 3.74
C LYS A 264 -10.54 2.07 3.51
N TYR A 265 -9.98 3.13 4.11
CA TYR A 265 -8.56 3.41 4.03
C TYR A 265 -7.70 2.31 4.65
N ASN A 266 -8.07 1.88 5.86
CA ASN A 266 -7.36 0.80 6.55
C ASN A 266 -7.44 -0.53 5.80
N GLU A 267 -8.57 -0.84 5.16
CA GLU A 267 -8.73 -2.04 4.34
C GLU A 267 -7.83 -2.02 3.10
N ILE A 268 -7.73 -0.87 2.41
CA ILE A 268 -6.98 -0.75 1.15
C ILE A 268 -5.48 -0.55 1.38
N PHE A 269 -5.10 0.32 2.33
CA PHE A 269 -3.72 0.82 2.46
C PHE A 269 -3.00 0.38 3.72
N ASN A 270 -3.74 -0.13 4.73
CA ASN A 270 -3.18 -0.57 6.00
C ASN A 270 -3.46 -2.06 6.25
N SER A 271 -3.38 -2.89 5.21
CA SER A 271 -3.63 -4.33 5.28
C SER A 271 -2.33 -5.15 5.28
N VAL A 272 -1.21 -4.54 4.86
CA VAL A 272 0.04 -5.23 4.60
C VAL A 272 1.02 -5.08 5.76
N ARG A 273 1.51 -6.22 6.26
CA ARG A 273 2.65 -6.30 7.18
C ARG A 273 3.91 -6.68 6.41
N PRO A 274 4.99 -5.88 6.49
CA PRO A 274 6.26 -6.26 5.87
C PRO A 274 6.82 -7.54 6.50
N ARG A 275 7.50 -8.36 5.70
CA ARG A 275 8.20 -9.55 6.20
C ARG A 275 9.32 -9.12 7.13
N ALA A 276 9.32 -9.63 8.35
CA ALA A 276 10.44 -9.46 9.27
C ALA A 276 11.58 -10.38 8.81
N VAL A 277 12.61 -9.82 8.17
CA VAL A 277 13.81 -10.58 7.84
C VAL A 277 14.65 -10.66 9.11
N SER A 278 14.66 -11.83 9.75
CA SER A 278 15.57 -12.09 10.86
C SER A 278 17.02 -12.15 10.30
N TYR A 279 17.80 -11.13 10.59
CA TYR A 279 19.24 -11.10 10.23
C TYR A 279 20.09 -12.15 10.94
N THR A 280 19.52 -12.95 11.84
CA THR A 280 20.23 -13.99 12.59
C THR A 280 20.74 -15.11 11.70
N HIS A 281 20.13 -15.38 10.54
CA HIS A 281 20.60 -16.38 9.59
C HIS A 281 21.81 -15.94 8.74
N LEU A 282 22.08 -14.64 8.63
CA LEU A 282 23.23 -14.14 7.85
C LEU A 282 24.52 -14.05 8.67
N ARG A 283 24.46 -14.05 10.02
CA ARG A 283 25.65 -13.98 10.88
C ARG A 283 26.31 -15.32 11.16
N ALA A 284 25.67 -16.45 10.87
CA ALA A 284 26.26 -17.77 11.13
C ALA A 284 27.45 -18.12 10.20
N HIS A 285 27.65 -17.38 9.12
CA HIS A 285 28.77 -17.62 8.18
C HIS A 285 29.97 -16.67 8.33
N GLU A 286 29.90 -15.63 9.16
CA GLU A 286 30.99 -14.64 9.29
C GLU A 286 31.86 -14.79 10.55
N THR A 287 31.56 -15.68 11.48
CA THR A 287 32.28 -15.82 12.75
C THR A 287 33.32 -16.95 12.79
N SER A 288 33.80 -17.40 11.64
CA SER A 288 34.89 -18.40 11.55
C SER A 288 36.15 -17.85 10.90
N ALA A 289 36.59 -16.64 11.29
CA ALA A 289 37.88 -16.10 10.90
C ALA A 289 38.53 -15.41 12.11
N HIS A 290 39.09 -16.21 13.02
CA HIS A 290 40.22 -15.83 13.87
C HIS A 290 41.16 -17.02 13.99
#